data_8748df23aabc034811137dd62c31b566
#
_entry.id   8748df23aabc034811137dd62c31b566
#
_cell.length_a   1.000
_cell.length_b   1.000
_cell.length_c   1.000
_cell.angle_alpha   90.00
_cell.angle_beta   90.00
_cell.angle_gamma   90.00
#
_symmetry.space_group_name_H-M   'P 1'
#
loop_
_entity.id
_entity.type
_entity.pdbx_description
1 polymer ?
#
loop_
_entity_poly.entity_id
_entity_poly.type
_entity_poly.pdbx_seq_one_letter_code
_entity_poly.pdbx_strand_id
1 'polypeptide(L)'
;MPWSPVSKEKFECILTEEIAALTPDAARVYEKYATTPYEQRCWRSSDLGIERVFVVAKNGNRLLFFDDVEDEFGVGVPDSDAILRDLGTFGPLVAAVLALDKTE
;
A
#
# COMPACT_ATOMS: atom_id res chain seq x y z
N MET A 1 -5.31 -23.01 7.56
CA MET A 1 -6.41 -22.13 7.13
C MET A 1 -6.01 -21.44 5.84
N PRO A 2 -6.86 -21.42 4.85
CA PRO A 2 -6.55 -20.63 3.66
C PRO A 2 -6.53 -19.15 4.02
N TRP A 3 -5.60 -18.44 3.40
CA TRP A 3 -5.53 -17.00 3.53
C TRP A 3 -6.74 -16.35 2.86
N SER A 4 -7.22 -15.26 3.43
CA SER A 4 -8.27 -14.46 2.81
C SER A 4 -7.92 -12.98 2.91
N PRO A 5 -8.37 -12.16 1.96
CA PRO A 5 -8.06 -10.73 1.99
C PRO A 5 -8.64 -10.05 3.23
N VAL A 6 -7.95 -9.02 3.69
CA VAL A 6 -8.41 -8.23 4.83
C VAL A 6 -9.73 -7.53 4.48
N SER A 7 -10.64 -7.42 5.44
CA SER A 7 -11.87 -6.69 5.22
C SER A 7 -11.58 -5.19 5.19
N LYS A 8 -12.49 -4.43 4.54
CA LYS A 8 -12.34 -2.99 4.47
C LYS A 8 -12.31 -2.36 5.86
N GLU A 9 -13.18 -2.83 6.75
CA GLU A 9 -13.26 -2.28 8.11
C GLU A 9 -11.97 -2.54 8.89
N LYS A 10 -11.44 -3.74 8.79
CA LYS A 10 -10.18 -4.06 9.47
C LYS A 10 -9.03 -3.26 8.89
N PHE A 11 -9.00 -3.12 7.57
CA PHE A 11 -7.98 -2.32 6.90
C PHE A 11 -8.03 -0.87 7.36
N GLU A 12 -9.24 -0.29 7.49
CA GLU A 12 -9.39 1.09 7.92
C GLU A 12 -8.87 1.29 9.34
N CYS A 13 -9.08 0.31 10.21
CA CYS A 13 -8.52 0.37 11.57
C CYS A 13 -7.00 0.34 11.54
N ILE A 14 -6.42 -0.54 10.72
CA ILE A 14 -4.96 -0.63 10.60
C ILE A 14 -4.41 0.69 10.08
N LEU A 15 -5.02 1.25 9.05
CA LEU A 15 -4.55 2.50 8.45
C LEU A 15 -4.61 3.65 9.45
N THR A 16 -5.70 3.74 10.20
CA THR A 16 -5.86 4.80 11.20
C THR A 16 -4.74 4.73 12.24
N GLU A 17 -4.42 3.53 12.72
CA GLU A 17 -3.36 3.35 13.70
C GLU A 17 -1.99 3.71 13.11
N GLU A 18 -1.76 3.31 11.87
CA GLU A 18 -0.48 3.57 11.22
C GLU A 18 -0.28 5.06 10.93
N ILE A 19 -1.36 5.76 10.52
CA ILE A 19 -1.29 7.20 10.32
C ILE A 19 -0.96 7.90 11.63
N ALA A 20 -1.57 7.46 12.73
CA ALA A 20 -1.32 8.05 14.05
C ALA A 20 0.12 7.82 14.51
N ALA A 21 0.78 6.79 13.99
CA ALA A 21 2.16 6.46 14.36
C ALA A 21 3.20 7.17 13.48
N LEU A 22 2.77 7.96 12.48
CA LEU A 22 3.72 8.66 11.61
C LEU A 22 4.46 9.75 12.39
N THR A 23 5.75 9.91 12.07
CA THR A 23 6.51 11.06 12.57
C THR A 23 5.94 12.33 11.92
N PRO A 24 6.18 13.54 12.50
CA PRO A 24 5.68 14.76 11.88
C PRO A 24 6.14 14.96 10.44
N ASP A 25 7.40 14.62 10.13
CA ASP A 25 7.91 14.74 8.77
C ASP A 25 7.21 13.76 7.83
N ALA A 26 7.06 12.51 8.25
CA ALA A 26 6.39 11.50 7.43
C ALA A 26 4.91 11.82 7.24
N ALA A 27 4.27 12.40 8.26
CA ALA A 27 2.87 12.81 8.14
C ALA A 27 2.69 13.87 7.07
N ARG A 28 3.62 14.83 6.99
CA ARG A 28 3.58 15.85 5.95
C ARG A 28 3.72 15.24 4.56
N VAL A 29 4.63 14.28 4.42
CA VAL A 29 4.82 13.59 3.14
C VAL A 29 3.58 12.80 2.79
N TYR A 30 3.02 12.07 3.76
CA TYR A 30 1.82 11.29 3.52
C TYR A 30 0.67 12.17 3.03
N GLU A 31 0.46 13.32 3.68
CA GLU A 31 -0.61 14.25 3.29
C GLU A 31 -0.44 14.74 1.85
N LYS A 32 0.81 14.89 1.41
CA LYS A 32 1.09 15.34 0.06
C LYS A 32 0.62 14.32 -0.99
N TYR A 33 0.72 13.03 -0.69
CA TYR A 33 0.44 11.98 -1.67
C TYR A 33 -0.82 11.19 -1.36
N ALA A 34 -1.42 11.36 -0.19
CA ALA A 34 -2.56 10.57 0.24
C ALA A 34 -3.75 10.71 -0.71
N THR A 35 -4.46 9.61 -0.90
CA THR A 35 -5.70 9.61 -1.65
C THR A 35 -6.75 8.86 -0.84
N THR A 36 -8.03 9.02 -1.18
CA THR A 36 -9.06 8.18 -0.60
C THR A 36 -8.71 6.73 -0.93
N PRO A 37 -8.63 5.84 0.06
CA PRO A 37 -8.25 4.46 -0.22
C PRO A 37 -9.19 3.81 -1.22
N TYR A 38 -8.61 3.03 -2.14
CA TYR A 38 -9.39 2.33 -3.14
C TYR A 38 -8.76 0.96 -3.40
N GLU A 39 -9.57 0.06 -3.96
CA GLU A 39 -9.12 -1.29 -4.29
C GLU A 39 -8.39 -1.29 -5.61
N GLN A 40 -7.29 -2.03 -5.66
CA GLN A 40 -6.44 -2.15 -6.84
C GLN A 40 -6.07 -3.61 -7.02
N ARG A 41 -6.20 -4.13 -8.25
CA ARG A 41 -5.75 -5.48 -8.55
C ARG A 41 -4.23 -5.52 -8.50
N CYS A 42 -3.70 -6.57 -7.89
CA CYS A 42 -2.27 -6.74 -7.66
C CYS A 42 -1.88 -8.18 -7.89
N TRP A 43 -0.80 -8.39 -8.62
CA TRP A 43 -0.24 -9.72 -8.75
C TRP A 43 0.48 -10.09 -7.45
N ARG A 44 0.11 -11.21 -6.87
CA ARG A 44 0.63 -11.61 -5.56
C ARG A 44 1.73 -12.66 -5.68
N SER A 45 1.38 -13.79 -6.30
CA SER A 45 2.31 -14.91 -6.44
C SER A 45 1.70 -15.92 -7.38
N SER A 46 2.48 -16.92 -7.78
CA SER A 46 1.95 -18.00 -8.61
C SER A 46 0.84 -18.78 -7.90
N ASP A 47 0.87 -18.82 -6.57
CA ASP A 47 -0.14 -19.55 -5.80
C ASP A 47 -1.41 -18.73 -5.59
N LEU A 48 -1.28 -17.44 -5.31
CA LEU A 48 -2.41 -16.58 -4.98
C LEU A 48 -3.00 -15.90 -6.21
N GLY A 49 -2.22 -15.76 -7.28
CA GLY A 49 -2.67 -15.08 -8.50
C GLY A 49 -2.85 -13.59 -8.29
N ILE A 50 -3.92 -13.05 -8.86
CA ILE A 50 -4.25 -11.63 -8.78
C ILE A 50 -5.30 -11.44 -7.70
N GLU A 51 -5.00 -10.60 -6.73
CA GLU A 51 -5.89 -10.27 -5.62
C GLU A 51 -5.99 -8.76 -5.50
N ARG A 52 -7.01 -8.29 -4.79
CA ARG A 52 -7.11 -6.85 -4.54
C ARG A 52 -6.26 -6.45 -3.34
N VAL A 53 -5.71 -5.25 -3.42
CA VAL A 53 -5.07 -4.59 -2.29
C VAL A 53 -5.66 -3.20 -2.17
N PHE A 54 -5.41 -2.53 -1.05
CA PHE A 54 -5.89 -1.16 -0.86
C PHE A 54 -4.75 -0.18 -1.09
N VAL A 55 -4.95 0.76 -2.03
CA VAL A 55 -4.00 1.83 -2.30
C VAL A 55 -4.39 3.03 -1.43
N VAL A 56 -3.41 3.63 -0.77
CA VAL A 56 -3.64 4.73 0.17
C VAL A 56 -2.94 6.03 -0.24
N ALA A 57 -1.96 5.96 -1.15
CA ALA A 57 -1.24 7.15 -1.58
C ALA A 57 -0.66 6.90 -2.97
N LYS A 58 -0.40 8.00 -3.70
CA LYS A 58 0.11 7.92 -5.07
C LYS A 58 1.14 9.02 -5.28
N ASN A 59 2.23 8.67 -5.95
CA ASN A 59 3.24 9.63 -6.41
C ASN A 59 3.50 9.30 -7.88
N GLY A 60 2.85 10.03 -8.79
CA GLY A 60 2.89 9.70 -10.20
C GLY A 60 2.25 8.34 -10.44
N ASN A 61 2.99 7.41 -11.04
CA ASN A 61 2.49 6.06 -11.27
C ASN A 61 2.89 5.10 -10.14
N ARG A 62 3.57 5.59 -9.10
CA ARG A 62 3.93 4.77 -7.96
C ARG A 62 2.80 4.79 -6.95
N LEU A 63 2.37 3.60 -6.53
CA LEU A 63 1.23 3.43 -5.63
C LEU A 63 1.72 2.84 -4.32
N LEU A 64 1.29 3.44 -3.21
CA LEU A 64 1.54 2.90 -1.88
C LEU A 64 0.32 2.08 -1.49
N PHE A 65 0.52 0.83 -1.15
CA PHE A 65 -0.58 -0.10 -0.89
C PHE A 65 -0.32 -0.91 0.36
N PHE A 66 -1.39 -1.48 0.91
CA PHE A 66 -1.32 -2.39 2.05
C PHE A 66 -1.26 -3.83 1.54
N ASP A 67 -0.18 -4.53 1.92
CA ASP A 67 0.01 -5.95 1.59
C ASP A 67 -0.55 -6.79 2.74
N ASP A 68 -1.76 -7.29 2.56
CA ASP A 68 -2.44 -8.03 3.62
C ASP A 68 -1.97 -9.48 3.76
N VAL A 69 -1.11 -9.94 2.86
CA VAL A 69 -0.46 -11.24 3.01
C VAL A 69 0.68 -11.14 4.03
N GLU A 70 1.47 -10.06 3.93
CA GLU A 70 2.63 -9.85 4.80
C GLU A 70 2.33 -8.91 5.96
N ASP A 71 1.13 -8.30 6.00
CA ASP A 71 0.77 -7.27 6.98
C ASP A 71 1.74 -6.09 6.94
N GLU A 72 2.12 -5.68 5.74
CA GLU A 72 3.09 -4.60 5.52
C GLU A 72 2.59 -3.66 4.43
N PHE A 73 3.12 -2.44 4.45
CA PHE A 73 2.87 -1.50 3.36
C PHE A 73 3.98 -1.60 2.33
N GLY A 74 3.62 -1.45 1.07
CA GLY A 74 4.57 -1.55 -0.02
C GLY A 74 4.34 -0.47 -1.06
N VAL A 75 5.25 -0.40 -2.02
CA VAL A 75 5.16 0.51 -3.15
C VAL A 75 5.28 -0.31 -4.42
N GLY A 76 4.46 0.01 -5.42
CA GLY A 76 4.48 -0.68 -6.69
C GLY A 76 4.03 0.22 -7.82
N VAL A 77 4.07 -0.31 -9.03
CA VAL A 77 3.58 0.41 -10.21
C VAL A 77 2.63 -0.51 -10.98
N PRO A 78 1.56 0.03 -11.58
CA PRO A 78 0.69 -0.79 -12.42
C PRO A 78 1.39 -1.11 -13.76
N ASP A 79 1.14 -2.31 -14.24
CA ASP A 79 1.64 -2.71 -15.57
C ASP A 79 0.67 -2.25 -16.66
N SER A 80 0.91 -2.70 -17.90
CA SER A 80 0.09 -2.29 -19.03
C SER A 80 -1.36 -2.75 -18.93
N ASP A 81 -1.65 -3.74 -18.08
CA ASP A 81 -3.01 -4.23 -17.84
C ASP A 81 -3.62 -3.62 -16.58
N ALA A 82 -2.97 -2.58 -16.03
CA ALA A 82 -3.40 -1.90 -14.80
C ALA A 82 -3.38 -2.84 -13.58
N ILE A 83 -2.48 -3.82 -13.61
CA ILE A 83 -2.29 -4.74 -12.48
C ILE A 83 -1.03 -4.30 -11.74
N LEU A 84 -1.18 -4.03 -10.45
CA LEU A 84 -0.09 -3.54 -9.62
C LEU A 84 1.01 -4.58 -9.51
N ARG A 85 2.25 -4.15 -9.74
CA ARG A 85 3.43 -4.99 -9.57
C ARG A 85 4.25 -4.41 -8.42
N ASP A 86 4.51 -5.25 -7.44
CA ASP A 86 5.20 -4.87 -6.21
C ASP A 86 6.66 -4.56 -6.49
N LEU A 87 7.12 -3.37 -6.08
CA LEU A 87 8.53 -2.99 -6.13
C LEU A 87 9.24 -3.27 -4.81
N GLY A 88 8.49 -3.50 -3.74
CA GLY A 88 9.03 -3.85 -2.44
C GLY A 88 8.05 -3.54 -1.34
N THR A 89 8.14 -4.30 -0.25
CA THR A 89 7.41 -4.03 0.97
C THR A 89 8.37 -3.46 2.00
N PHE A 90 7.89 -2.58 2.86
CA PHE A 90 8.74 -1.81 3.75
C PHE A 90 8.32 -1.92 5.22
N GLY A 91 7.29 -2.71 5.53
CA GLY A 91 6.80 -2.86 6.89
C GLY A 91 5.79 -1.79 7.23
N PRO A 92 6.08 -0.94 8.23
CA PRO A 92 5.10 0.07 8.66
C PRO A 92 4.90 1.17 7.62
N LEU A 93 3.77 1.85 7.73
CA LEU A 93 3.41 2.92 6.81
C LEU A 93 4.51 3.99 6.72
N VAL A 94 5.15 4.33 7.83
CA VAL A 94 6.18 5.36 7.84
C VAL A 94 7.30 5.03 6.86
N ALA A 95 7.74 3.79 6.81
CA ALA A 95 8.83 3.40 5.91
C ALA A 95 8.35 3.44 4.45
N ALA A 96 7.13 3.01 4.19
CA ALA A 96 6.58 3.02 2.83
C ALA A 96 6.36 4.45 2.33
N VAL A 97 5.93 5.35 3.20
CA VAL A 97 5.76 6.77 2.85
C VAL A 97 7.08 7.38 2.42
N LEU A 98 8.14 7.10 3.16
CA LEU A 98 9.46 7.64 2.80
C LEU A 98 9.97 7.04 1.50
N ALA A 99 9.69 5.77 1.25
CA ALA A 99 10.04 5.13 -0.02
C ALA A 99 9.25 5.73 -1.19
N LEU A 100 7.97 6.02 -0.99
CA LEU A 100 7.13 6.62 -2.02
C LEU A 100 7.61 8.01 -2.40
N ASP A 101 8.12 8.78 -1.44
CA ASP A 101 8.60 10.13 -1.66
C ASP A 101 9.87 10.17 -2.50
N LYS A 102 10.63 9.09 -2.52
CA LYS A 102 11.86 9.03 -3.30
C LYS A 102 11.51 8.84 -4.77
N THR A 103 11.56 9.91 -5.53
CA THR A 103 11.28 9.86 -6.97
C THR A 103 12.57 9.84 -7.75
N GLU A 104 12.48 9.18 -8.88
CA GLU A 104 13.59 9.14 -9.83
C GLU A 104 13.52 10.29 -10.80
#